data_c0053238c017bcb675f75f1aa941ad6e
#
_entry.id   c0053238c017bcb675f75f1aa941ad6e
#
_cell.length_a   1.000
_cell.length_b   1.000
_cell.length_c   1.000
_cell.angle_alpha   90.00
_cell.angle_beta   90.00
_cell.angle_gamma   90.00
#
_symmetry.space_group_name_H-M   'P 1'
#
loop_
_entity.id
_entity.type
_entity.pdbx_description
1 polymer ?
#
loop_
_entity_poly.entity_id
_entity_poly.type
_entity_poly.pdbx_seq_one_letter_code
_entity_poly.pdbx_strand_id
1 'polypeptide(L)'
;MSELNNIALKILSNGKGILAADESTGTMTKRLGAVNVESTPENRLLFRETLFSSESMKTCIGGVILYDETIKQKSSSEKTIPELISSSGAVPGIKVDTGAKVLGDSPNEKITEGLDGLRERLKDYYKLGARFTKWRGVYIISKNYPSKLSIDANANALAKYSSIVQENGMVPIVEPEVLMDGDHTAEDCLNKTSEVIKKCFEKLIQHKVSLEGIILK
;
A
#
# COMPACT_ATOMS: atom_id res chain seq x y z
N MET A 1 14.38 17.00 11.48
CA MET A 1 13.47 16.13 10.70
C MET A 1 12.91 15.07 11.65
N SER A 2 11.65 14.72 11.52
CA SER A 2 11.04 13.65 12.33
C SER A 2 11.57 12.28 11.88
N GLU A 3 11.46 11.26 12.75
CA GLU A 3 11.83 9.89 12.40
C GLU A 3 11.06 9.39 11.18
N LEU A 4 9.76 9.73 11.06
CA LEU A 4 8.92 9.39 9.92
C LEU A 4 9.44 10.00 8.61
N ASN A 5 9.85 11.27 8.65
CA ASN A 5 10.46 11.93 7.48
C ASN A 5 11.75 11.22 7.04
N ASN A 6 12.61 10.83 7.99
CA ASN A 6 13.82 10.09 7.68
C ASN A 6 13.54 8.73 7.02
N ILE A 7 12.52 8.00 7.49
CA ILE A 7 12.10 6.73 6.88
C ILE A 7 11.59 6.97 5.46
N ALA A 8 10.71 7.96 5.25
CA ALA A 8 10.16 8.28 3.93
C ALA A 8 11.27 8.66 2.94
N LEU A 9 12.21 9.53 3.35
CA LEU A 9 13.36 9.91 2.54
C LEU A 9 14.27 8.72 2.23
N LYS A 10 14.53 7.84 3.20
CA LYS A 10 15.36 6.64 2.99
C LYS A 10 14.75 5.73 1.91
N ILE A 11 13.43 5.54 1.92
CA ILE A 11 12.71 4.71 0.93
C ILE A 11 12.88 5.26 -0.48
N LEU A 12 12.86 6.59 -0.65
CA LEU A 12 12.88 7.26 -1.96
C LEU A 12 14.26 7.83 -2.33
N SER A 13 15.28 7.58 -1.52
CA SER A 13 16.62 8.11 -1.75
C SER A 13 17.29 7.51 -2.99
N ASN A 14 18.20 8.28 -3.60
CA ASN A 14 19.06 7.82 -4.70
C ASN A 14 18.30 7.27 -5.93
N GLY A 15 17.12 7.79 -6.21
CA GLY A 15 16.30 7.35 -7.34
C GLY A 15 15.72 5.94 -7.21
N LYS A 16 15.71 5.38 -6.00
CA LYS A 16 15.12 4.06 -5.74
C LYS A 16 13.59 4.12 -5.74
N GLY A 17 12.99 3.03 -6.18
CA GLY A 17 11.54 2.81 -6.16
C GLY A 17 11.07 1.92 -5.02
N ILE A 18 9.76 1.70 -4.97
CA ILE A 18 9.11 0.79 -4.04
C ILE A 18 8.61 -0.43 -4.83
N LEU A 19 9.02 -1.62 -4.37
CA LEU A 19 8.52 -2.87 -4.91
C LEU A 19 7.20 -3.24 -4.23
N ALA A 20 6.12 -3.32 -5.02
CA ALA A 20 4.84 -3.84 -4.55
C ALA A 20 4.84 -5.37 -4.67
N ALA A 21 4.91 -6.08 -3.54
CA ALA A 21 4.84 -7.53 -3.43
C ALA A 21 3.70 -7.94 -2.47
N ASP A 22 2.64 -7.12 -2.45
CA ASP A 22 1.52 -7.16 -1.51
C ASP A 22 0.26 -7.80 -2.09
N GLU A 23 0.39 -8.53 -3.19
CA GLU A 23 -0.75 -9.23 -3.79
C GLU A 23 -1.42 -10.13 -2.76
N SER A 24 -2.75 -10.04 -2.68
CA SER A 24 -3.55 -10.96 -1.88
C SER A 24 -3.41 -12.39 -2.41
N THR A 25 -3.71 -13.37 -1.57
CA THR A 25 -3.72 -14.80 -1.97
C THR A 25 -4.54 -15.01 -3.25
N GLY A 26 -5.73 -14.40 -3.36
CA GLY A 26 -6.56 -14.51 -4.56
C GLY A 26 -5.91 -13.91 -5.82
N THR A 27 -5.17 -12.81 -5.69
CA THR A 27 -4.41 -12.22 -6.81
C THR A 27 -3.26 -13.11 -7.21
N MET A 28 -2.50 -13.65 -6.23
CA MET A 28 -1.41 -14.58 -6.50
C MET A 28 -1.90 -15.88 -7.15
N THR A 29 -3.05 -16.40 -6.72
CA THR A 29 -3.66 -17.59 -7.34
C THR A 29 -3.95 -17.36 -8.83
N LYS A 30 -4.48 -16.19 -9.19
CA LYS A 30 -4.70 -15.85 -10.60
C LYS A 30 -3.38 -15.74 -11.39
N ARG A 31 -2.36 -15.10 -10.82
CA ARG A 31 -1.05 -14.93 -11.49
C ARG A 31 -0.32 -16.25 -11.69
N LEU A 32 -0.22 -17.08 -10.65
CA LEU A 32 0.43 -18.39 -10.72
C LEU A 32 -0.36 -19.34 -11.63
N GLY A 33 -1.69 -19.33 -11.55
CA GLY A 33 -2.55 -20.14 -12.43
C GLY A 33 -2.40 -19.78 -13.91
N ALA A 34 -2.15 -18.51 -14.25
CA ALA A 34 -1.89 -18.10 -15.64
C ALA A 34 -0.62 -18.72 -16.25
N VAL A 35 0.29 -19.20 -15.41
CA VAL A 35 1.52 -19.93 -15.82
C VAL A 35 1.51 -21.39 -15.38
N ASN A 36 0.32 -21.93 -15.07
CA ASN A 36 0.09 -23.32 -14.65
C ASN A 36 0.88 -23.73 -13.39
N VAL A 37 1.08 -22.81 -12.46
CA VAL A 37 1.69 -23.07 -11.15
C VAL A 37 0.60 -23.03 -10.07
N GLU A 38 0.56 -24.05 -9.22
CA GLU A 38 -0.34 -24.11 -8.08
C GLU A 38 -0.01 -23.02 -7.05
N SER A 39 -1.06 -22.37 -6.51
CA SER A 39 -0.89 -21.30 -5.51
C SER A 39 -0.81 -21.87 -4.10
N THR A 40 0.25 -22.63 -3.80
CA THR A 40 0.57 -23.03 -2.43
C THR A 40 1.28 -21.90 -1.68
N PRO A 41 1.34 -21.91 -0.34
CA PRO A 41 2.13 -20.94 0.42
C PRO A 41 3.59 -20.91 0.00
N GLU A 42 4.17 -22.08 -0.30
CA GLU A 42 5.57 -22.26 -0.73
C GLU A 42 5.79 -21.59 -2.10
N ASN A 43 4.92 -21.84 -3.07
CA ASN A 43 5.03 -21.24 -4.40
C ASN A 43 4.83 -19.73 -4.38
N ARG A 44 3.93 -19.22 -3.53
CA ARG A 44 3.77 -17.79 -3.33
C ARG A 44 5.00 -17.15 -2.68
N LEU A 45 5.61 -17.84 -1.72
CA LEU A 45 6.86 -17.41 -1.10
C LEU A 45 8.00 -17.42 -2.11
N LEU A 46 8.19 -18.53 -2.83
CA LEU A 46 9.24 -18.67 -3.85
C LEU A 46 9.19 -17.55 -4.88
N PHE A 47 8.00 -17.24 -5.40
CA PHE A 47 7.81 -16.13 -6.32
C PHE A 47 8.34 -14.80 -5.74
N ARG A 48 8.00 -14.49 -4.49
CA ARG A 48 8.40 -13.25 -3.83
C ARG A 48 9.87 -13.26 -3.43
N GLU A 49 10.36 -14.38 -2.90
CA GLU A 49 11.76 -14.52 -2.50
C GLU A 49 12.71 -14.36 -3.71
N THR A 50 12.33 -14.85 -4.88
CA THR A 50 13.09 -14.64 -6.12
C THR A 50 13.31 -13.16 -6.41
N LEU A 51 12.28 -12.31 -6.18
CA LEU A 51 12.41 -10.86 -6.32
C LEU A 51 13.31 -10.28 -5.23
N PHE A 52 13.09 -10.67 -3.97
CA PHE A 52 13.81 -10.12 -2.81
C PHE A 52 15.29 -10.50 -2.77
N SER A 53 15.64 -11.62 -3.39
CA SER A 53 17.02 -12.11 -3.49
C SER A 53 17.78 -11.57 -4.71
N SER A 54 17.11 -10.78 -5.56
CA SER A 54 17.75 -10.19 -6.75
C SER A 54 18.84 -9.19 -6.35
N GLU A 55 19.95 -9.20 -7.06
CA GLU A 55 21.04 -8.19 -6.91
C GLU A 55 20.53 -6.76 -7.12
N SER A 56 19.54 -6.55 -7.99
CA SER A 56 18.93 -5.27 -8.28
C SER A 56 18.20 -4.65 -7.06
N MET A 57 17.87 -5.45 -6.06
CA MET A 57 17.28 -4.93 -4.81
C MET A 57 18.15 -3.84 -4.18
N LYS A 58 19.48 -4.02 -4.18
CA LYS A 58 20.43 -3.09 -3.56
C LYS A 58 20.46 -1.73 -4.26
N THR A 59 20.27 -1.71 -5.57
CA THR A 59 20.44 -0.50 -6.40
C THR A 59 19.12 0.19 -6.74
N CYS A 60 18.04 -0.59 -6.92
CA CYS A 60 16.78 -0.07 -7.46
C CYS A 60 15.66 0.08 -6.42
N ILE A 61 15.72 -0.68 -5.30
CA ILE A 61 14.60 -0.78 -4.36
C ILE A 61 14.95 -0.15 -3.02
N GLY A 62 14.16 0.85 -2.62
CA GLY A 62 14.26 1.49 -1.30
C GLY A 62 13.24 0.98 -0.29
N GLY A 63 12.12 0.40 -0.75
CA GLY A 63 11.11 -0.19 0.11
C GLY A 63 10.38 -1.35 -0.56
N VAL A 64 9.85 -2.28 0.22
CA VAL A 64 9.05 -3.42 -0.26
C VAL A 64 7.75 -3.48 0.51
N ILE A 65 6.62 -3.46 -0.19
CA ILE A 65 5.30 -3.67 0.42
C ILE A 65 5.03 -5.17 0.46
N LEU A 66 4.84 -5.72 1.65
CA LEU A 66 4.56 -7.14 1.88
C LEU A 66 3.06 -7.39 2.08
N TYR A 67 2.66 -8.65 1.91
CA TYR A 67 1.37 -9.17 2.32
C TYR A 67 1.48 -9.85 3.70
N ASP A 68 0.36 -9.95 4.44
CA ASP A 68 0.31 -10.48 5.81
C ASP A 68 0.91 -11.89 5.95
N GLU A 69 0.66 -12.78 4.98
CA GLU A 69 1.28 -14.11 4.94
C GLU A 69 2.81 -14.01 4.88
N THR A 70 3.31 -13.19 3.95
CA THR A 70 4.74 -13.15 3.59
C THR A 70 5.61 -12.52 4.67
N ILE A 71 5.11 -11.50 5.37
CA ILE A 71 5.90 -10.84 6.44
C ILE A 71 6.21 -11.80 7.61
N LYS A 72 5.44 -12.88 7.76
CA LYS A 72 5.58 -13.89 8.79
C LYS A 72 6.42 -15.09 8.37
N GLN A 73 6.78 -15.18 7.09
CA GLN A 73 7.51 -16.31 6.52
C GLN A 73 9.04 -16.12 6.65
N LYS A 74 9.74 -17.23 6.47
CA LYS A 74 11.21 -17.26 6.35
C LYS A 74 11.61 -17.62 4.94
N SER A 75 12.73 -17.07 4.52
CA SER A 75 13.39 -17.39 3.26
C SER A 75 14.04 -18.77 3.29
N SER A 76 14.49 -19.26 2.15
CA SER A 76 15.31 -20.48 2.00
C SER A 76 16.62 -20.41 2.79
N SER A 77 17.11 -19.21 3.12
CA SER A 77 18.28 -18.96 3.96
C SER A 77 17.96 -18.84 5.47
N GLU A 78 16.78 -19.26 5.91
CA GLU A 78 16.28 -19.18 7.30
C GLU A 78 16.13 -17.76 7.88
N LYS A 79 16.40 -16.72 7.12
CA LYS A 79 16.11 -15.34 7.52
C LYS A 79 14.62 -15.07 7.42
N THR A 80 14.08 -14.27 8.33
CA THR A 80 12.74 -13.72 8.12
C THR A 80 12.72 -12.85 6.85
N ILE A 81 11.57 -12.77 6.18
CA ILE A 81 11.47 -11.95 4.97
C ILE A 81 11.81 -10.48 5.22
N PRO A 82 11.39 -9.83 6.34
CA PRO A 82 11.86 -8.49 6.66
C PRO A 82 13.39 -8.38 6.84
N GLU A 83 14.04 -9.38 7.43
CA GLU A 83 15.51 -9.39 7.55
C GLU A 83 16.20 -9.53 6.19
N LEU A 84 15.67 -10.39 5.30
CA LEU A 84 16.16 -10.54 3.94
C LEU A 84 16.11 -9.20 3.18
N ILE A 85 14.97 -8.52 3.23
CA ILE A 85 14.77 -7.20 2.60
C ILE A 85 15.72 -6.16 3.20
N SER A 86 15.81 -6.09 4.53
CA SER A 86 16.69 -5.15 5.22
C SER A 86 18.17 -5.37 4.90
N SER A 87 18.58 -6.61 4.64
CA SER A 87 19.97 -6.93 4.27
C SER A 87 20.37 -6.38 2.89
N SER A 88 19.40 -6.08 2.01
CA SER A 88 19.62 -5.37 0.76
C SER A 88 19.67 -3.84 0.90
N GLY A 89 19.39 -3.31 2.11
CA GLY A 89 19.28 -1.87 2.38
C GLY A 89 17.87 -1.30 2.19
N ALA A 90 16.92 -2.10 1.68
CA ALA A 90 15.53 -1.70 1.52
C ALA A 90 14.76 -1.71 2.86
N VAL A 91 13.70 -0.93 2.95
CA VAL A 91 12.82 -0.85 4.12
C VAL A 91 11.65 -1.82 3.93
N PRO A 92 11.36 -2.72 4.89
CA PRO A 92 10.15 -3.53 4.85
C PRO A 92 8.90 -2.72 5.16
N GLY A 93 7.84 -2.97 4.43
CA GLY A 93 6.51 -2.39 4.65
C GLY A 93 5.41 -3.44 4.51
N ILE A 94 4.17 -3.05 4.78
CA ILE A 94 3.04 -3.96 4.84
C ILE A 94 1.74 -3.34 4.34
N LYS A 95 1.00 -4.06 3.51
CA LYS A 95 -0.38 -3.74 3.17
C LYS A 95 -1.29 -4.02 4.36
N VAL A 96 -2.03 -3.01 4.80
CA VAL A 96 -2.87 -3.11 6.01
C VAL A 96 -4.37 -2.99 5.74
N ASP A 97 -4.77 -2.60 4.54
CA ASP A 97 -6.18 -2.65 4.15
C ASP A 97 -6.67 -4.11 4.00
N THR A 98 -7.94 -4.34 4.21
CA THR A 98 -8.60 -5.65 4.07
C THR A 98 -9.39 -5.80 2.77
N GLY A 99 -9.18 -4.86 1.85
CA GLY A 99 -9.78 -4.86 0.52
C GLY A 99 -10.93 -3.87 0.36
N ALA A 100 -11.26 -3.60 -0.89
CA ALA A 100 -12.33 -2.68 -1.28
C ALA A 100 -13.68 -3.40 -1.36
N LYS A 101 -14.71 -2.83 -0.72
CA LYS A 101 -16.10 -3.31 -0.69
C LYS A 101 -17.01 -2.33 -1.41
N VAL A 102 -18.21 -2.74 -1.72
CA VAL A 102 -19.22 -1.85 -2.29
C VAL A 102 -19.55 -0.73 -1.29
N LEU A 103 -19.60 0.50 -1.78
CA LEU A 103 -19.93 1.67 -0.97
C LEU A 103 -21.46 1.83 -0.88
N GLY A 104 -22.06 1.37 0.22
CA GLY A 104 -23.51 1.49 0.45
C GLY A 104 -24.32 0.94 -0.74
N ASP A 105 -25.29 1.75 -1.22
CA ASP A 105 -26.14 1.38 -2.37
C ASP A 105 -25.54 1.77 -3.73
N SER A 106 -24.24 2.08 -3.79
CA SER A 106 -23.54 2.42 -5.03
C SER A 106 -22.73 1.23 -5.57
N PRO A 107 -23.31 0.34 -6.39
CA PRO A 107 -22.65 -0.92 -6.78
C PRO A 107 -21.38 -0.73 -7.59
N ASN A 108 -21.19 0.44 -8.20
CA ASN A 108 -20.02 0.78 -9.01
C ASN A 108 -18.92 1.49 -8.21
N GLU A 109 -19.15 1.84 -6.95
CA GLU A 109 -18.17 2.52 -6.12
C GLU A 109 -17.70 1.64 -4.98
N LYS A 110 -16.47 1.87 -4.53
CA LYS A 110 -15.83 1.08 -3.49
C LYS A 110 -15.44 1.97 -2.30
N ILE A 111 -15.50 1.37 -1.12
CA ILE A 111 -14.82 1.86 0.09
C ILE A 111 -13.83 0.80 0.55
N THR A 112 -12.63 1.24 0.89
CA THR A 112 -11.62 0.32 1.41
C THR A 112 -11.78 0.17 2.91
N GLU A 113 -11.81 -1.07 3.39
CA GLU A 113 -11.96 -1.45 4.78
C GLU A 113 -10.61 -1.85 5.42
N GLY A 114 -10.61 -2.02 6.77
CA GLY A 114 -9.44 -2.47 7.51
C GLY A 114 -9.02 -1.57 8.67
N LEU A 115 -9.84 -0.59 9.05
CA LEU A 115 -9.56 0.29 10.21
C LEU A 115 -9.78 -0.42 11.55
N ASP A 116 -10.69 -1.42 11.59
CA ASP A 116 -10.97 -2.17 12.81
C ASP A 116 -9.76 -3.02 13.21
N GLY A 117 -9.35 -2.92 14.47
CA GLY A 117 -8.17 -3.59 15.01
C GLY A 117 -6.84 -3.16 14.37
N LEU A 118 -6.81 -2.02 13.64
CA LEU A 118 -5.60 -1.60 12.94
C LEU A 118 -4.45 -1.29 13.91
N ARG A 119 -4.72 -0.65 15.06
CA ARG A 119 -3.67 -0.30 16.05
C ARG A 119 -2.93 -1.53 16.58
N GLU A 120 -3.66 -2.59 16.86
CA GLU A 120 -3.11 -3.86 17.34
C GLU A 120 -2.26 -4.52 16.27
N ARG A 121 -2.78 -4.61 15.04
CA ARG A 121 -2.03 -5.17 13.90
C ARG A 121 -0.76 -4.40 13.59
N LEU A 122 -0.78 -3.07 13.70
CA LEU A 122 0.40 -2.23 13.46
C LEU A 122 1.52 -2.50 14.47
N LYS A 123 1.18 -2.70 15.76
CA LYS A 123 2.17 -3.07 16.79
C LYS A 123 2.87 -4.38 16.45
N ASP A 124 2.12 -5.36 15.97
CA ASP A 124 2.70 -6.65 15.61
C ASP A 124 3.54 -6.56 14.32
N TYR A 125 3.08 -5.85 13.30
CA TYR A 125 3.87 -5.62 12.09
C TYR A 125 5.15 -4.82 12.36
N TYR A 126 5.10 -3.84 13.28
CA TYR A 126 6.30 -3.11 13.69
C TYR A 126 7.33 -4.04 14.33
N LYS A 127 6.90 -4.95 15.23
CA LYS A 127 7.77 -5.98 15.84
C LYS A 127 8.37 -6.93 14.81
N LEU A 128 7.60 -7.26 13.75
CA LEU A 128 8.08 -8.08 12.63
C LEU A 128 9.06 -7.34 11.70
N GLY A 129 9.27 -6.05 11.90
CA GLY A 129 10.26 -5.26 11.15
C GLY A 129 9.66 -4.27 10.13
N ALA A 130 8.35 -4.19 9.96
CA ALA A 130 7.74 -3.18 9.09
C ALA A 130 7.99 -1.76 9.63
N ARG A 131 8.27 -0.81 8.72
CA ARG A 131 8.48 0.61 9.04
C ARG A 131 7.60 1.53 8.21
N PHE A 132 6.89 0.99 7.23
CA PHE A 132 5.87 1.71 6.48
C PHE A 132 4.70 0.81 6.16
N THR A 133 3.58 1.40 5.79
CA THR A 133 2.36 0.68 5.47
C THR A 133 1.78 1.18 4.15
N LYS A 134 0.82 0.43 3.59
CA LYS A 134 0.11 0.83 2.38
C LYS A 134 -1.39 0.62 2.55
N TRP A 135 -2.16 1.59 2.10
CA TRP A 135 -3.61 1.55 2.00
C TRP A 135 -4.07 2.19 0.69
N ARG A 136 -4.87 1.47 -0.07
CA ARG A 136 -5.34 1.88 -1.39
C ARG A 136 -6.83 2.23 -1.34
N GLY A 137 -7.18 3.48 -1.67
CA GLY A 137 -8.54 3.89 -2.05
C GLY A 137 -8.67 3.82 -3.57
N VAL A 138 -9.81 3.32 -4.09
CA VAL A 138 -10.01 3.10 -5.52
C VAL A 138 -11.20 3.88 -6.02
N TYR A 139 -11.00 4.61 -7.14
CA TYR A 139 -12.03 5.42 -7.78
C TYR A 139 -12.14 5.06 -9.26
N ILE A 140 -13.36 4.91 -9.76
CA ILE A 140 -13.66 4.76 -11.19
C ILE A 140 -14.08 6.09 -11.79
N ILE A 141 -13.82 6.29 -13.07
CA ILE A 141 -14.33 7.45 -13.82
C ILE A 141 -15.46 6.99 -14.74
N SER A 142 -16.59 7.67 -14.65
CA SER A 142 -17.68 7.62 -15.62
C SER A 142 -18.53 8.88 -15.53
N LYS A 143 -19.64 8.95 -16.27
CA LYS A 143 -20.51 10.13 -16.30
C LYS A 143 -20.89 10.66 -14.90
N ASN A 144 -21.12 9.77 -13.93
CA ASN A 144 -21.58 10.11 -12.57
C ASN A 144 -20.57 9.75 -11.47
N TYR A 145 -19.41 9.21 -11.80
CA TYR A 145 -18.42 8.72 -10.86
C TYR A 145 -17.04 9.33 -11.10
N PRO A 146 -16.20 9.45 -10.05
CA PRO A 146 -16.54 9.18 -8.66
C PRO A 146 -17.54 10.20 -8.11
N SER A 147 -18.48 9.73 -7.26
CA SER A 147 -19.41 10.60 -6.54
C SER A 147 -18.70 11.38 -5.41
N LYS A 148 -19.31 12.49 -4.98
CA LYS A 148 -18.79 13.23 -3.81
C LYS A 148 -18.72 12.37 -2.56
N LEU A 149 -19.68 11.45 -2.39
CA LEU A 149 -19.69 10.51 -1.26
C LEU A 149 -18.46 9.58 -1.31
N SER A 150 -18.17 8.98 -2.47
CA SER A 150 -17.03 8.09 -2.62
C SER A 150 -15.70 8.82 -2.38
N ILE A 151 -15.56 10.02 -2.92
CA ILE A 151 -14.37 10.85 -2.73
C ILE A 151 -14.18 11.18 -1.24
N ASP A 152 -15.23 11.67 -0.56
CA ASP A 152 -15.14 12.08 0.85
C ASP A 152 -14.90 10.88 1.78
N ALA A 153 -15.61 9.77 1.57
CA ALA A 153 -15.50 8.57 2.40
C ALA A 153 -14.09 7.94 2.33
N ASN A 154 -13.57 7.74 1.11
CA ASN A 154 -12.23 7.17 0.94
C ASN A 154 -11.13 8.13 1.40
N ALA A 155 -11.24 9.43 1.13
CA ALA A 155 -10.29 10.41 1.63
C ALA A 155 -10.25 10.45 3.16
N ASN A 156 -11.42 10.36 3.82
CA ASN A 156 -11.49 10.27 5.27
C ASN A 156 -10.89 8.98 5.82
N ALA A 157 -11.14 7.83 5.16
CA ALA A 157 -10.55 6.54 5.53
C ALA A 157 -9.01 6.58 5.41
N LEU A 158 -8.48 7.13 4.30
CA LEU A 158 -7.04 7.33 4.08
C LEU A 158 -6.41 8.22 5.15
N ALA A 159 -7.07 9.32 5.53
CA ALA A 159 -6.56 10.23 6.54
C ALA A 159 -6.57 9.59 7.94
N LYS A 160 -7.67 8.90 8.32
CA LYS A 160 -7.75 8.18 9.59
C LYS A 160 -6.72 7.06 9.69
N TYR A 161 -6.57 6.28 8.63
CA TYR A 161 -5.51 5.28 8.51
C TYR A 161 -4.12 5.90 8.74
N SER A 162 -3.81 6.99 8.03
CA SER A 162 -2.49 7.65 8.09
C SER A 162 -2.19 8.16 9.50
N SER A 163 -3.14 8.77 10.19
CA SER A 163 -2.98 9.21 11.57
C SER A 163 -2.65 8.05 12.51
N ILE A 164 -3.40 6.93 12.40
CA ILE A 164 -3.16 5.73 13.22
C ILE A 164 -1.78 5.11 12.94
N VAL A 165 -1.35 5.11 11.68
CA VAL A 165 -0.03 4.58 11.29
C VAL A 165 1.10 5.43 11.87
N GLN A 166 0.99 6.76 11.80
CA GLN A 166 1.99 7.67 12.36
C GLN A 166 2.05 7.60 13.90
N GLU A 167 0.93 7.41 14.59
CA GLU A 167 0.89 7.13 16.04
C GLU A 167 1.73 5.90 16.41
N ASN A 168 1.89 4.95 15.51
CA ASN A 168 2.66 3.71 15.70
C ASN A 168 4.09 3.79 15.12
N GLY A 169 4.59 4.99 14.81
CA GLY A 169 5.96 5.21 14.36
C GLY A 169 6.26 4.68 12.95
N MET A 170 5.24 4.50 12.11
CA MET A 170 5.39 4.05 10.73
C MET A 170 4.96 5.10 9.71
N VAL A 171 5.51 5.00 8.50
CA VAL A 171 5.16 5.88 7.38
C VAL A 171 3.97 5.31 6.61
N PRO A 172 2.84 6.02 6.46
CA PRO A 172 1.75 5.58 5.61
C PRO A 172 2.03 5.89 4.13
N ILE A 173 1.88 4.91 3.25
CA ILE A 173 1.63 5.16 1.83
C ILE A 173 0.14 5.44 1.66
N VAL A 174 -0.16 6.63 1.20
CA VAL A 174 -1.50 7.12 0.88
C VAL A 174 -1.72 6.92 -0.61
N GLU A 175 -2.60 5.98 -0.99
CA GLU A 175 -2.83 5.62 -2.40
C GLU A 175 -4.27 5.89 -2.82
N PRO A 176 -4.62 7.14 -3.17
CA PRO A 176 -5.91 7.49 -3.75
C PRO A 176 -5.90 7.21 -5.26
N GLU A 177 -6.07 5.97 -5.66
CA GLU A 177 -5.94 5.54 -7.06
C GLU A 177 -7.21 5.77 -7.87
N VAL A 178 -7.10 6.66 -8.86
CA VAL A 178 -8.10 6.81 -9.91
C VAL A 178 -7.76 5.83 -11.04
N LEU A 179 -8.66 4.89 -11.31
CA LEU A 179 -8.42 3.84 -12.29
C LEU A 179 -8.36 4.41 -13.71
N MET A 180 -7.43 3.88 -14.49
CA MET A 180 -7.26 4.25 -15.89
C MET A 180 -8.23 3.52 -16.83
N ASP A 181 -8.94 2.51 -16.33
CA ASP A 181 -9.87 1.71 -17.13
C ASP A 181 -11.14 2.50 -17.45
N GLY A 182 -11.61 2.41 -18.68
CA GLY A 182 -12.80 3.09 -19.17
C GLY A 182 -12.56 3.81 -20.49
N ASP A 183 -13.53 4.60 -20.90
CA ASP A 183 -13.55 5.38 -22.13
C ASP A 183 -13.38 6.90 -21.91
N HIS A 184 -13.02 7.31 -20.70
CA HIS A 184 -12.78 8.70 -20.34
C HIS A 184 -11.47 9.23 -20.96
N THR A 185 -11.41 10.54 -21.17
CA THR A 185 -10.23 11.20 -21.74
C THR A 185 -9.13 11.40 -20.68
N ALA A 186 -7.91 11.70 -21.16
CA ALA A 186 -6.81 12.11 -20.29
C ALA A 186 -7.15 13.38 -19.47
N GLU A 187 -7.95 14.29 -20.05
CA GLU A 187 -8.40 15.50 -19.34
C GLU A 187 -9.39 15.18 -18.23
N ASP A 188 -10.33 14.25 -18.45
CA ASP A 188 -11.24 13.78 -17.42
C ASP A 188 -10.46 13.13 -16.28
N CYS A 189 -9.46 12.30 -16.61
CA CYS A 189 -8.58 11.67 -15.62
C CYS A 189 -7.82 12.72 -14.80
N LEU A 190 -7.24 13.73 -15.43
CA LEU A 190 -6.55 14.84 -14.75
C LEU A 190 -7.48 15.57 -13.79
N ASN A 191 -8.68 15.94 -14.26
CA ASN A 191 -9.65 16.68 -13.45
C ASN A 191 -10.10 15.87 -12.24
N LYS A 192 -10.45 14.58 -12.42
CA LYS A 192 -10.89 13.71 -11.32
C LYS A 192 -9.77 13.35 -10.36
N THR A 193 -8.58 13.09 -10.85
CA THR A 193 -7.41 12.86 -10.00
C THR A 193 -7.09 14.09 -9.15
N SER A 194 -7.15 15.27 -9.75
CA SER A 194 -6.93 16.54 -9.03
C SER A 194 -7.98 16.78 -7.93
N GLU A 195 -9.25 16.49 -8.21
CA GLU A 195 -10.35 16.57 -7.22
C GLU A 195 -10.13 15.60 -6.05
N VAL A 196 -9.80 14.34 -6.36
CA VAL A 196 -9.55 13.29 -5.37
C VAL A 196 -8.34 13.61 -4.49
N ILE A 197 -7.20 13.99 -5.10
CA ILE A 197 -5.99 14.35 -4.37
C ILE A 197 -6.23 15.56 -3.47
N LYS A 198 -6.88 16.61 -3.97
CA LYS A 198 -7.22 17.79 -3.17
C LYS A 198 -8.01 17.39 -1.93
N LYS A 199 -9.08 16.59 -2.09
CA LYS A 199 -9.89 16.11 -0.98
C LYS A 199 -9.08 15.26 -0.01
N CYS A 200 -8.20 14.40 -0.52
CA CYS A 200 -7.33 13.57 0.33
C CYS A 200 -6.44 14.44 1.23
N PHE A 201 -5.76 15.45 0.67
CA PHE A 201 -4.91 16.36 1.45
C PHE A 201 -5.71 17.21 2.44
N GLU A 202 -6.91 17.68 2.09
CA GLU A 202 -7.81 18.36 3.03
C GLU A 202 -8.08 17.47 4.27
N LYS A 203 -8.39 16.18 4.05
CA LYS A 203 -8.65 15.23 5.14
C LYS A 203 -7.40 14.90 5.94
N LEU A 204 -6.25 14.71 5.29
CA LEU A 204 -4.97 14.49 5.97
C LEU A 204 -4.65 15.63 6.95
N ILE A 205 -4.81 16.88 6.52
CA ILE A 205 -4.61 18.06 7.37
C ILE A 205 -5.60 18.09 8.52
N GLN A 206 -6.91 17.83 8.28
CA GLN A 206 -7.95 17.76 9.31
C GLN A 206 -7.63 16.69 10.37
N HIS A 207 -7.05 15.56 9.97
CA HIS A 207 -6.61 14.49 10.87
C HIS A 207 -5.22 14.72 11.49
N LYS A 208 -4.62 15.91 11.27
CA LYS A 208 -3.30 16.30 11.81
C LYS A 208 -2.18 15.33 11.41
N VAL A 209 -2.28 14.75 10.21
CA VAL A 209 -1.24 13.91 9.65
C VAL A 209 -0.04 14.78 9.26
N SER A 210 1.16 14.39 9.68
CA SER A 210 2.42 15.02 9.24
C SER A 210 2.66 14.68 7.77
N LEU A 211 2.54 15.66 6.88
CA LEU A 211 2.69 15.45 5.44
C LEU A 211 4.11 15.09 5.02
N GLU A 212 5.11 15.48 5.80
CA GLU A 212 6.51 15.09 5.57
C GLU A 212 6.80 13.63 5.91
N GLY A 213 5.89 12.99 6.65
CA GLY A 213 5.96 11.61 7.09
C GLY A 213 5.02 10.68 6.32
N ILE A 214 4.59 11.03 5.11
CA ILE A 214 3.79 10.16 4.23
C ILE A 214 4.52 9.90 2.91
N ILE A 215 4.05 8.92 2.16
CA ILE A 215 4.37 8.72 0.74
C ILE A 215 3.05 8.74 -0.02
N LEU A 216 2.91 9.62 -1.01
CA LEU A 216 1.78 9.64 -1.92
C LEU A 216 2.07 8.67 -3.09
N LYS A 217 1.12 7.82 -3.39
CA LYS A 217 1.23 6.84 -4.48
C LYS A 217 0.02 6.92 -5.41
#